data_38ac0c006f904cec376c26a17fcec252
#
_entry.id   38ac0c006f904cec376c26a17fcec252
#
_cell.length_a   1.000
_cell.length_b   1.000
_cell.length_c   1.000
_cell.angle_alpha   90.00
_cell.angle_beta   90.00
_cell.angle_gamma   90.00
#
_symmetry.space_group_name_H-M   'P 1'
#
loop_
_entity.id
_entity.type
_entity.pdbx_description
1 polymer ?
#
loop_
_entity_poly.entity_id
_entity_poly.type
_entity_poly.pdbx_seq_one_letter_code
_entity_poly.pdbx_strand_id
1 'polypeptide(L)'
;AVEREASVAIVGAGPAGLSAGLEAKRHELRHVVIEQEQPGGAVRHYPRQKLVMTEPMQIPLYGPVDLRQASKEDLLALWDKVIEKTGLRVSCGERLVSLERDADDLWQATTTTATYRTRAVVLAIGRRGTPRRLGIPGEDLDKVAYRLLEPEQFVDRDITVVGGGNSAAEVAGALAMQELGNRVHLLHRGAALGSANEANRQLLDTRAEEGRLTILLESQITHIHADRIDIDVAGQARELPNDYVFVCVGGQLPVAFLKDCGIHIERKFGEA
;
A
#
# COMPACT_ATOMS: atom_id res chain seq x y z
N ALA A 1 27.49 -10.29 6.03
CA ALA A 1 26.15 -10.59 6.57
C ALA A 1 26.29 -11.76 7.53
N VAL A 2 25.47 -11.80 8.59
CA VAL A 2 25.42 -12.92 9.53
C VAL A 2 24.63 -14.05 8.84
N GLU A 3 25.23 -15.22 8.74
CA GLU A 3 24.59 -16.43 8.18
C GLU A 3 23.69 -17.08 9.24
N ARG A 4 22.44 -17.39 8.89
CA ARG A 4 21.43 -18.00 9.77
C ARG A 4 20.74 -19.16 9.07
N GLU A 5 20.38 -20.20 9.78
CA GLU A 5 19.63 -21.34 9.25
C GLU A 5 18.19 -21.33 9.73
N ALA A 6 17.27 -21.58 8.81
CA ALA A 6 15.86 -21.79 9.08
C ALA A 6 15.32 -22.95 8.21
N SER A 7 14.23 -23.58 8.60
CA SER A 7 13.52 -24.51 7.71
C SER A 7 12.65 -23.75 6.72
N VAL A 8 12.07 -22.63 7.15
CA VAL A 8 11.20 -21.76 6.34
C VAL A 8 11.54 -20.29 6.61
N ALA A 9 11.76 -19.53 5.56
CA ALA A 9 11.80 -18.07 5.62
C ALA A 9 10.47 -17.49 5.07
N ILE A 10 9.84 -16.63 5.85
CA ILE A 10 8.56 -15.99 5.51
C ILE A 10 8.82 -14.51 5.33
N VAL A 11 8.58 -13.98 4.15
CA VAL A 11 8.91 -12.61 3.78
C VAL A 11 7.62 -11.78 3.71
N GLY A 12 7.51 -10.81 4.59
CA GLY A 12 6.35 -9.96 4.83
C GLY A 12 5.58 -10.40 6.09
N ALA A 13 5.23 -9.43 6.95
CA ALA A 13 4.42 -9.62 8.15
C ALA A 13 3.06 -8.93 8.04
N GLY A 14 2.46 -8.93 6.85
CA GLY A 14 1.04 -8.69 6.68
C GLY A 14 0.20 -9.89 7.13
N PRO A 15 -1.12 -9.84 7.03
CA PRO A 15 -2.01 -10.92 7.49
C PRO A 15 -1.60 -12.31 6.99
N ALA A 16 -1.22 -12.44 5.72
CA ALA A 16 -0.79 -13.71 5.12
C ALA A 16 0.52 -14.22 5.73
N GLY A 17 1.52 -13.33 5.89
CA GLY A 17 2.81 -13.73 6.45
C GLY A 17 2.74 -14.02 7.95
N LEU A 18 1.93 -13.28 8.70
CA LEU A 18 1.65 -13.59 10.11
C LEU A 18 0.98 -14.95 10.24
N SER A 19 -0.03 -15.25 9.42
CA SER A 19 -0.69 -16.56 9.42
C SER A 19 0.28 -17.69 9.08
N ALA A 20 1.15 -17.51 8.06
CA ALA A 20 2.18 -18.48 7.70
C ALA A 20 3.19 -18.69 8.85
N GLY A 21 3.61 -17.61 9.52
CA GLY A 21 4.52 -17.69 10.67
C GLY A 21 3.93 -18.41 11.86
N LEU A 22 2.66 -18.15 12.16
CA LEU A 22 1.93 -18.83 13.21
C LEU A 22 1.74 -20.33 12.91
N GLU A 23 1.47 -20.66 11.64
CA GLU A 23 1.35 -22.04 11.20
C GLU A 23 2.69 -22.76 11.28
N ALA A 24 3.77 -22.14 10.84
CA ALA A 24 5.13 -22.69 11.00
C ALA A 24 5.47 -22.92 12.48
N LYS A 25 5.09 -21.99 13.36
CA LYS A 25 5.26 -22.14 14.81
C LYS A 25 4.41 -23.28 15.37
N ARG A 26 3.15 -23.44 14.93
CA ARG A 26 2.26 -24.53 15.34
C ARG A 26 2.84 -25.91 15.00
N HIS A 27 3.55 -26.01 13.88
CA HIS A 27 4.25 -27.22 13.45
C HIS A 27 5.69 -27.31 13.96
N GLU A 28 6.11 -26.48 14.90
CA GLU A 28 7.45 -26.47 15.51
C GLU A 28 8.60 -26.36 14.50
N LEU A 29 8.32 -25.76 13.33
CA LEU A 29 9.35 -25.52 12.32
C LEU A 29 10.30 -24.41 12.75
N ARG A 30 11.62 -24.58 12.52
CA ARG A 30 12.56 -23.49 12.62
C ARG A 30 12.23 -22.47 11.53
N HIS A 31 11.71 -21.31 11.88
CA HIS A 31 11.26 -20.32 10.93
C HIS A 31 11.74 -18.92 11.30
N VAL A 32 11.76 -18.05 10.32
CA VAL A 32 11.95 -16.60 10.47
C VAL A 32 10.83 -15.88 9.72
N VAL A 33 10.28 -14.85 10.33
CA VAL A 33 9.36 -13.91 9.66
C VAL A 33 10.10 -12.59 9.51
N ILE A 34 10.28 -12.15 8.27
CA ILE A 34 11.07 -10.96 7.89
C ILE A 34 10.10 -9.88 7.45
N GLU A 35 10.23 -8.68 8.02
CA GLU A 35 9.38 -7.52 7.66
C GLU A 35 10.25 -6.27 7.48
N GLN A 36 10.06 -5.58 6.35
CA GLN A 36 10.84 -4.38 6.04
C GLN A 36 10.50 -3.18 6.92
N GLU A 37 9.27 -3.12 7.44
CA GLU A 37 8.80 -2.03 8.30
C GLU A 37 8.33 -2.61 9.64
N GLN A 38 7.02 -2.59 9.89
CA GLN A 38 6.35 -3.11 11.09
C GLN A 38 5.23 -4.08 10.69
N PRO A 39 4.83 -5.03 11.55
CA PRO A 39 3.74 -5.96 11.26
C PRO A 39 2.43 -5.24 10.92
N GLY A 40 1.60 -5.87 10.06
CA GLY A 40 0.29 -5.34 9.63
C GLY A 40 0.21 -5.07 8.12
N GLY A 41 1.34 -5.03 7.42
CA GLY A 41 1.40 -4.92 5.96
C GLY A 41 0.61 -3.72 5.41
N ALA A 42 -0.20 -3.94 4.37
CA ALA A 42 -0.94 -2.87 3.70
C ALA A 42 -1.92 -2.10 4.63
N VAL A 43 -2.43 -2.74 5.68
CA VAL A 43 -3.36 -2.11 6.64
C VAL A 43 -2.69 -0.95 7.37
N ARG A 44 -1.41 -1.06 7.69
CA ARG A 44 -0.64 0.00 8.38
C ARG A 44 -0.63 1.32 7.59
N HIS A 45 -0.74 1.23 6.29
CA HIS A 45 -0.71 2.37 5.37
C HIS A 45 -2.10 2.88 4.95
N TYR A 46 -3.17 2.37 5.54
CA TYR A 46 -4.49 2.95 5.33
C TYR A 46 -4.63 4.29 6.08
N PRO A 47 -5.47 5.22 5.59
CA PRO A 47 -5.87 6.39 6.35
C PRO A 47 -6.41 6.00 7.73
N ARG A 48 -6.35 6.93 8.69
CA ARG A 48 -6.97 6.72 10.01
C ARG A 48 -8.45 6.42 9.87
N GLN A 49 -8.96 5.59 10.79
CA GLN A 49 -10.37 5.19 10.85
C GLN A 49 -10.93 4.55 9.58
N LYS A 50 -10.06 4.23 8.61
CA LYS A 50 -10.53 3.51 7.43
C LYS A 50 -11.17 2.20 7.84
N LEU A 51 -12.44 2.02 7.44
CA LEU A 51 -13.16 0.77 7.65
C LEU A 51 -12.67 -0.29 6.66
N VAL A 52 -12.40 -1.46 7.19
CA VAL A 52 -11.98 -2.64 6.44
C VAL A 52 -13.04 -3.72 6.64
N MET A 53 -13.59 -4.20 5.55
CA MET A 53 -14.48 -5.36 5.58
C MET A 53 -13.63 -6.61 5.74
N THR A 54 -14.00 -7.44 6.69
CA THR A 54 -13.34 -8.71 6.99
C THR A 54 -14.40 -9.81 7.06
N GLU A 55 -13.94 -11.04 7.17
CA GLU A 55 -14.78 -12.19 7.45
C GLU A 55 -14.30 -12.87 8.74
N PRO A 56 -15.17 -13.61 9.44
CA PRO A 56 -14.74 -14.43 10.56
C PRO A 56 -13.56 -15.31 10.15
N MET A 57 -12.53 -15.33 10.97
CA MET A 57 -11.28 -16.02 10.65
C MET A 57 -10.79 -16.88 11.80
N GLN A 58 -10.11 -17.98 11.47
CA GLN A 58 -9.40 -18.82 12.42
C GLN A 58 -7.91 -18.46 12.36
N ILE A 59 -7.40 -17.85 13.43
CA ILE A 59 -5.97 -17.49 13.49
C ILE A 59 -5.21 -18.62 14.19
N PRO A 60 -4.18 -19.22 13.58
CA PRO A 60 -3.41 -20.29 14.18
C PRO A 60 -2.83 -19.88 15.54
N LEU A 61 -2.83 -20.78 16.53
CA LEU A 61 -2.36 -20.57 17.90
C LEU A 61 -3.10 -19.46 18.70
N TYR A 62 -3.98 -18.71 18.08
CA TYR A 62 -4.73 -17.63 18.73
C TYR A 62 -6.21 -17.96 18.91
N GLY A 63 -6.84 -18.57 17.92
CA GLY A 63 -8.23 -18.98 17.95
C GLY A 63 -9.13 -18.22 16.96
N PRO A 64 -10.46 -18.38 17.11
CA PRO A 64 -11.43 -17.73 16.24
C PRO A 64 -11.53 -16.23 16.55
N VAL A 65 -11.70 -15.44 15.47
CA VAL A 65 -11.98 -14.01 15.54
C VAL A 65 -13.20 -13.74 14.66
N ASP A 66 -14.30 -13.30 15.26
CA ASP A 66 -15.49 -12.85 14.56
C ASP A 66 -15.46 -11.31 14.41
N LEU A 67 -14.79 -10.86 13.39
CA LEU A 67 -14.66 -9.46 13.05
C LEU A 67 -15.10 -9.27 11.61
N ARG A 68 -16.26 -8.63 11.38
CA ARG A 68 -16.84 -8.43 10.05
C ARG A 68 -16.53 -7.07 9.47
N GLN A 69 -16.34 -6.10 10.35
CA GLN A 69 -15.97 -4.74 10.02
C GLN A 69 -15.06 -4.22 11.13
N ALA A 70 -13.96 -3.63 10.76
CA ALA A 70 -12.97 -3.11 11.70
C ALA A 70 -12.37 -1.81 11.17
N SER A 71 -11.98 -0.93 12.06
CA SER A 71 -11.10 0.17 11.69
C SER A 71 -9.68 -0.35 11.41
N LYS A 72 -8.86 0.47 10.76
CA LYS A 72 -7.42 0.22 10.62
C LYS A 72 -6.79 -0.08 11.98
N GLU A 73 -7.13 0.72 12.98
CA GLU A 73 -6.59 0.69 14.32
C GLU A 73 -6.94 -0.62 15.03
N ASP A 74 -8.20 -1.07 14.93
CA ASP A 74 -8.66 -2.35 15.49
C ASP A 74 -7.90 -3.54 14.89
N LEU A 75 -7.69 -3.53 13.57
CA LEU A 75 -6.93 -4.59 12.89
C LEU A 75 -5.47 -4.61 13.31
N LEU A 76 -4.83 -3.45 13.44
CA LEU A 76 -3.45 -3.39 13.90
C LEU A 76 -3.33 -3.85 15.36
N ALA A 77 -4.23 -3.41 16.22
CA ALA A 77 -4.29 -3.85 17.61
C ALA A 77 -4.55 -5.37 17.73
N LEU A 78 -5.38 -5.94 16.85
CA LEU A 78 -5.57 -7.39 16.78
C LEU A 78 -4.26 -8.11 16.44
N TRP A 79 -3.52 -7.68 15.43
CA TRP A 79 -2.25 -8.30 15.04
C TRP A 79 -1.19 -8.18 16.12
N ASP A 80 -1.07 -7.02 16.76
CA ASP A 80 -0.14 -6.82 17.88
C ASP A 80 -0.48 -7.79 19.04
N LYS A 81 -1.75 -7.93 19.39
CA LYS A 81 -2.24 -8.88 20.41
C LYS A 81 -2.01 -10.35 20.01
N VAL A 82 -2.15 -10.67 18.73
CA VAL A 82 -1.85 -12.02 18.20
C VAL A 82 -0.37 -12.33 18.36
N ILE A 83 0.51 -11.41 17.96
CA ILE A 83 1.98 -11.56 18.07
C ILE A 83 2.38 -11.73 19.53
N GLU A 84 1.87 -10.88 20.42
CA GLU A 84 2.16 -10.93 21.85
C GLU A 84 1.73 -12.26 22.47
N LYS A 85 0.46 -12.64 22.30
CA LYS A 85 -0.10 -13.86 22.91
C LYS A 85 0.53 -15.15 22.39
N THR A 86 0.88 -15.18 21.12
CA THR A 86 1.48 -16.38 20.51
C THR A 86 2.99 -16.41 20.66
N GLY A 87 3.63 -15.29 21.00
CA GLY A 87 5.08 -15.16 21.05
C GLY A 87 5.72 -15.39 19.67
N LEU A 88 5.03 -15.03 18.58
CA LEU A 88 5.61 -15.06 17.23
C LEU A 88 6.70 -14.00 17.14
N ARG A 89 7.89 -14.41 16.69
CA ARG A 89 9.00 -13.47 16.46
C ARG A 89 8.98 -12.96 15.03
N VAL A 90 9.02 -11.63 14.87
CA VAL A 90 9.09 -10.94 13.59
C VAL A 90 10.36 -10.07 13.58
N SER A 91 11.22 -10.28 12.58
CA SER A 91 12.41 -9.44 12.33
C SER A 91 11.97 -8.20 11.54
N CYS A 92 11.71 -7.10 12.26
CA CYS A 92 11.31 -5.81 11.67
C CYS A 92 12.51 -4.99 11.22
N GLY A 93 12.30 -4.07 10.26
CA GLY A 93 13.36 -3.24 9.68
C GLY A 93 14.29 -4.04 8.75
N GLU A 94 13.88 -5.22 8.35
CA GLU A 94 14.68 -6.16 7.55
C GLU A 94 14.01 -6.43 6.21
N ARG A 95 14.63 -5.99 5.11
CA ARG A 95 14.09 -6.12 3.75
C ARG A 95 14.82 -7.21 2.97
N LEU A 96 14.08 -8.10 2.31
CA LEU A 96 14.64 -9.07 1.37
C LEU A 96 15.25 -8.34 0.16
N VAL A 97 16.50 -8.66 -0.18
CA VAL A 97 17.26 -8.07 -1.29
C VAL A 97 17.35 -9.01 -2.46
N SER A 98 17.71 -10.28 -2.22
CA SER A 98 17.79 -11.31 -3.26
C SER A 98 17.36 -12.66 -2.70
N LEU A 99 17.03 -13.58 -3.64
CA LEU A 99 16.66 -14.95 -3.36
C LEU A 99 17.28 -15.83 -4.43
N GLU A 100 18.21 -16.69 -4.01
CA GLU A 100 19.00 -17.53 -4.91
C GLU A 100 19.05 -18.97 -4.40
N ARG A 101 19.41 -19.93 -5.25
CA ARG A 101 19.71 -21.30 -4.84
C ARG A 101 21.21 -21.45 -4.62
N ASP A 102 21.60 -22.12 -3.54
CA ASP A 102 22.99 -22.51 -3.32
C ASP A 102 23.34 -23.85 -3.97
N ALA A 103 24.59 -24.29 -3.81
CA ALA A 103 25.09 -25.54 -4.37
C ALA A 103 24.38 -26.78 -3.84
N ASP A 104 23.77 -26.72 -2.66
CA ASP A 104 23.01 -27.79 -2.03
C ASP A 104 21.51 -27.74 -2.34
N ASP A 105 21.11 -26.90 -3.32
CA ASP A 105 19.72 -26.63 -3.72
C ASP A 105 18.86 -26.05 -2.59
N LEU A 106 19.48 -25.37 -1.61
CA LEU A 106 18.80 -24.63 -0.58
C LEU A 106 18.64 -23.15 -1.00
N TRP A 107 17.61 -22.50 -0.51
CA TRP A 107 17.43 -21.09 -0.73
C TRP A 107 18.36 -20.26 0.16
N GLN A 108 19.03 -19.31 -0.46
CA GLN A 108 19.70 -18.20 0.22
C GLN A 108 18.84 -16.94 0.09
N ALA A 109 18.17 -16.58 1.17
CA ALA A 109 17.41 -15.35 1.27
C ALA A 109 18.30 -14.27 1.88
N THR A 110 18.84 -13.40 1.03
CA THR A 110 19.69 -12.29 1.46
C THR A 110 18.85 -11.07 1.77
N THR A 111 19.01 -10.54 2.97
CA THR A 111 18.31 -9.36 3.45
C THR A 111 19.28 -8.21 3.68
N THR A 112 18.75 -7.04 4.09
CA THR A 112 19.57 -5.88 4.44
C THR A 112 20.49 -6.12 5.65
N THR A 113 20.23 -7.14 6.48
CA THR A 113 20.95 -7.38 7.75
C THR A 113 21.58 -8.78 7.84
N ALA A 114 21.01 -9.79 7.18
CA ALA A 114 21.44 -11.18 7.29
C ALA A 114 21.24 -11.94 5.99
N THR A 115 21.82 -13.15 5.91
CA THR A 115 21.49 -14.16 4.89
C THR A 115 20.93 -15.38 5.59
N TYR A 116 19.74 -15.83 5.15
CA TYR A 116 19.06 -17.00 5.68
C TYR A 116 19.19 -18.15 4.68
N ARG A 117 19.78 -19.25 5.13
CA ARG A 117 19.81 -20.51 4.38
C ARG A 117 18.60 -21.34 4.78
N THR A 118 17.74 -21.70 3.84
CA THR A 118 16.44 -22.28 4.13
C THR A 118 15.98 -23.27 3.05
N ARG A 119 15.14 -24.25 3.45
CA ARG A 119 14.56 -25.21 2.52
C ARG A 119 13.40 -24.65 1.72
N ALA A 120 12.65 -23.70 2.30
CA ALA A 120 11.48 -23.11 1.69
C ALA A 120 11.39 -21.62 1.99
N VAL A 121 10.83 -20.88 1.04
CA VAL A 121 10.53 -19.46 1.20
C VAL A 121 9.06 -19.21 0.90
N VAL A 122 8.38 -18.50 1.80
CA VAL A 122 7.01 -18.01 1.61
C VAL A 122 7.09 -16.52 1.33
N LEU A 123 6.76 -16.09 0.11
CA LEU A 123 6.69 -14.69 -0.26
C LEU A 123 5.29 -14.14 0.03
N ALA A 124 5.14 -13.46 1.17
CA ALA A 124 3.92 -12.81 1.62
C ALA A 124 4.01 -11.27 1.48
N ILE A 125 4.71 -10.80 0.44
CA ILE A 125 5.08 -9.39 0.20
C ILE A 125 3.91 -8.50 -0.25
N GLY A 126 2.72 -9.08 -0.41
CA GLY A 126 1.53 -8.35 -0.83
C GLY A 126 1.57 -7.86 -2.27
N ARG A 127 0.53 -7.11 -2.65
CA ARG A 127 0.42 -6.50 -4.00
C ARG A 127 0.93 -5.06 -4.05
N ARG A 128 1.10 -4.40 -2.90
CA ARG A 128 1.59 -3.03 -2.83
C ARG A 128 3.11 -3.05 -2.93
N GLY A 129 3.61 -3.02 -4.15
CA GLY A 129 4.99 -2.70 -4.43
C GLY A 129 5.30 -1.21 -4.18
N THR A 130 6.39 -0.74 -4.75
CA THR A 130 6.72 0.68 -4.81
C THR A 130 5.55 1.44 -5.47
N PRO A 131 5.12 2.60 -4.94
CA PRO A 131 4.14 3.43 -5.62
C PRO A 131 4.56 3.70 -7.06
N ARG A 132 3.60 3.65 -7.97
CA ARG A 132 3.89 4.03 -9.35
C ARG A 132 4.13 5.53 -9.41
N ARG A 133 5.26 5.90 -9.97
CA ARG A 133 5.61 7.30 -10.22
C ARG A 133 4.94 7.81 -11.49
N LEU A 134 4.71 9.13 -11.55
CA LEU A 134 4.22 9.80 -12.75
C LEU A 134 5.32 9.94 -13.80
N GLY A 135 6.57 10.06 -13.36
CA GLY A 135 7.74 10.24 -14.23
C GLY A 135 7.83 11.64 -14.82
N ILE A 136 7.39 12.65 -14.10
CA ILE A 136 7.33 14.05 -14.52
C ILE A 136 8.29 14.92 -13.71
N PRO A 137 8.72 16.09 -14.26
CA PRO A 137 9.54 17.04 -13.52
C PRO A 137 8.85 17.51 -12.25
N GLY A 138 9.63 17.63 -11.16
CA GLY A 138 9.18 18.07 -9.86
C GLY A 138 8.51 17.00 -9.00
N GLU A 139 8.42 15.75 -9.46
CA GLU A 139 7.83 14.65 -8.68
C GLU A 139 8.63 14.28 -7.43
N ASP A 140 9.91 14.69 -7.35
CA ASP A 140 10.78 14.47 -6.18
C ASP A 140 10.69 15.58 -5.12
N LEU A 141 9.82 16.58 -5.29
CA LEU A 141 9.62 17.64 -4.30
C LEU A 141 8.93 17.07 -3.03
N ASP A 142 9.28 17.60 -1.87
CA ASP A 142 8.76 17.17 -0.56
C ASP A 142 7.23 17.28 -0.42
N LYS A 143 6.60 18.11 -1.25
CA LYS A 143 5.13 18.25 -1.31
C LYS A 143 4.42 17.10 -2.03
N VAL A 144 5.15 16.16 -2.65
CA VAL A 144 4.58 15.01 -3.36
C VAL A 144 4.51 13.80 -2.43
N ALA A 145 3.32 13.31 -2.21
CA ALA A 145 3.06 12.16 -1.37
C ALA A 145 2.32 11.05 -2.15
N TYR A 146 2.60 9.81 -1.79
CA TYR A 146 1.95 8.64 -2.37
C TYR A 146 0.93 7.99 -1.42
N ARG A 147 0.79 8.55 -0.21
CA ARG A 147 -0.09 8.03 0.85
C ARG A 147 -0.59 9.19 1.71
N LEU A 148 -1.85 9.14 2.07
CA LEU A 148 -2.44 9.99 3.08
C LEU A 148 -2.57 9.19 4.38
N LEU A 149 -1.95 9.65 5.46
CA LEU A 149 -2.04 9.02 6.77
C LEU A 149 -3.03 9.76 7.67
N GLU A 150 -2.90 11.05 7.75
CA GLU A 150 -3.66 11.93 8.66
C GLU A 150 -4.16 13.15 7.87
N PRO A 151 -5.41 13.14 7.39
CA PRO A 151 -6.01 14.26 6.64
C PRO A 151 -5.99 15.58 7.43
N GLU A 152 -6.09 15.49 8.74
CA GLU A 152 -6.16 16.63 9.66
C GLU A 152 -4.89 17.49 9.69
N GLN A 153 -3.78 17.00 9.15
CA GLN A 153 -2.54 17.78 8.99
C GLN A 153 -2.62 18.81 7.84
N PHE A 154 -3.61 18.67 6.96
CA PHE A 154 -3.77 19.52 5.79
C PHE A 154 -4.99 20.41 5.99
N VAL A 155 -4.76 21.66 6.35
CA VAL A 155 -5.81 22.66 6.61
C VAL A 155 -5.55 23.89 5.76
N ASP A 156 -6.60 24.42 5.09
CA ASP A 156 -6.55 25.61 4.22
C ASP A 156 -5.49 25.48 3.12
N ARG A 157 -5.43 24.35 2.43
CA ARG A 157 -4.43 24.03 1.38
C ARG A 157 -5.03 23.85 0.00
N ASP A 158 -4.22 24.14 -0.99
CA ASP A 158 -4.45 23.78 -2.39
C ASP A 158 -3.86 22.42 -2.66
N ILE A 159 -4.72 21.40 -2.81
CA ILE A 159 -4.29 20.00 -2.89
C ILE A 159 -4.74 19.37 -4.19
N THR A 160 -3.81 18.66 -4.83
CA THR A 160 -4.12 17.87 -6.01
C THR A 160 -3.98 16.38 -5.70
N VAL A 161 -5.01 15.60 -6.05
CA VAL A 161 -5.01 14.15 -5.98
C VAL A 161 -5.02 13.59 -7.42
N VAL A 162 -4.09 12.70 -7.74
CA VAL A 162 -3.99 12.09 -9.07
C VAL A 162 -4.39 10.63 -9.01
N GLY A 163 -5.42 10.26 -9.77
CA GLY A 163 -5.90 8.88 -9.83
C GLY A 163 -7.39 8.78 -10.17
N GLY A 164 -7.89 7.56 -10.39
CA GLY A 164 -9.30 7.33 -10.75
C GLY A 164 -9.91 6.10 -10.07
N GLY A 165 -9.20 5.49 -9.12
CA GLY A 165 -9.68 4.34 -8.35
C GLY A 165 -10.09 4.69 -6.93
N ASN A 166 -10.49 3.66 -6.15
CA ASN A 166 -10.95 3.82 -4.78
C ASN A 166 -9.97 4.60 -3.90
N SER A 167 -8.66 4.34 -4.02
CA SER A 167 -7.66 5.04 -3.20
C SER A 167 -7.61 6.55 -3.49
N ALA A 168 -7.73 6.96 -4.75
CA ALA A 168 -7.79 8.36 -5.12
C ALA A 168 -9.06 9.03 -4.60
N ALA A 169 -10.20 8.35 -4.76
CA ALA A 169 -11.49 8.84 -4.28
C ALA A 169 -11.53 9.01 -2.75
N GLU A 170 -11.02 8.02 -2.02
CA GLU A 170 -10.93 8.08 -0.55
C GLU A 170 -10.02 9.22 -0.07
N VAL A 171 -8.85 9.41 -0.72
CA VAL A 171 -7.93 10.50 -0.39
C VAL A 171 -8.55 11.86 -0.71
N ALA A 172 -9.12 12.03 -1.90
CA ALA A 172 -9.76 13.29 -2.29
C ALA A 172 -10.96 13.62 -1.38
N GLY A 173 -11.81 12.63 -1.09
CA GLY A 173 -12.97 12.79 -0.20
C GLY A 173 -12.60 13.14 1.24
N ALA A 174 -11.52 12.55 1.76
CA ALA A 174 -11.02 12.86 3.11
C ALA A 174 -10.40 14.26 3.20
N LEU A 175 -9.64 14.68 2.19
CA LEU A 175 -9.04 16.03 2.16
C LEU A 175 -10.04 17.13 1.88
N ALA A 176 -11.16 16.81 1.21
CA ALA A 176 -12.25 17.75 0.91
C ALA A 176 -13.31 17.85 2.01
N MET A 177 -13.02 17.39 3.24
CA MET A 177 -13.93 17.58 4.38
C MET A 177 -14.05 19.06 4.75
N GLN A 178 -15.27 19.44 5.20
CA GLN A 178 -15.62 20.85 5.50
C GLN A 178 -14.68 21.47 6.52
N GLU A 179 -14.35 20.73 7.54
CA GLU A 179 -13.57 21.16 8.69
C GLU A 179 -12.12 21.52 8.32
N LEU A 180 -11.63 21.01 7.19
CA LEU A 180 -10.25 21.21 6.76
C LEU A 180 -10.05 22.47 5.90
N GLY A 181 -11.11 23.02 5.30
CA GLY A 181 -11.03 24.26 4.49
C GLY A 181 -10.21 24.12 3.19
N ASN A 182 -9.80 22.93 2.80
CA ASN A 182 -8.96 22.69 1.63
C ASN A 182 -9.70 22.93 0.31
N ARG A 183 -8.96 23.35 -0.72
CA ARG A 183 -9.37 23.32 -2.13
C ARG A 183 -8.76 22.11 -2.79
N VAL A 184 -9.58 21.11 -3.11
CA VAL A 184 -9.10 19.81 -3.62
C VAL A 184 -9.42 19.68 -5.10
N HIS A 185 -8.41 19.32 -5.90
CA HIS A 185 -8.56 18.93 -7.30
C HIS A 185 -8.26 17.44 -7.45
N LEU A 186 -9.20 16.68 -8.02
CA LEU A 186 -8.99 15.28 -8.40
C LEU A 186 -8.76 15.20 -9.92
N LEU A 187 -7.57 14.83 -10.31
CA LEU A 187 -7.16 14.66 -11.71
C LEU A 187 -7.21 13.19 -12.12
N HIS A 188 -7.92 12.92 -13.21
CA HIS A 188 -7.97 11.61 -13.80
C HIS A 188 -7.79 11.66 -15.33
N ARG A 189 -6.88 10.84 -15.85
CA ARG A 189 -6.55 10.79 -17.28
C ARG A 189 -7.66 10.21 -18.18
N GLY A 190 -8.62 9.48 -17.62
CA GLY A 190 -9.74 8.90 -18.35
C GLY A 190 -10.95 9.83 -18.38
N ALA A 191 -11.90 9.52 -19.26
CA ALA A 191 -13.16 10.25 -19.40
C ALA A 191 -14.17 9.97 -18.28
N ALA A 192 -13.90 8.98 -17.40
CA ALA A 192 -14.76 8.63 -16.26
C ALA A 192 -13.98 7.95 -15.14
N LEU A 193 -14.46 8.04 -13.91
CA LEU A 193 -13.92 7.37 -12.73
C LEU A 193 -14.40 5.91 -12.61
N GLY A 194 -14.25 5.13 -13.70
CA GLY A 194 -14.82 3.77 -13.80
C GLY A 194 -14.28 2.74 -12.83
N SER A 195 -13.10 2.96 -12.23
CA SER A 195 -12.48 2.05 -11.25
C SER A 195 -12.81 2.36 -9.79
N ALA A 196 -13.53 3.44 -9.51
CA ALA A 196 -14.07 3.74 -8.18
C ALA A 196 -15.40 3.00 -7.98
N ASN A 197 -15.62 2.44 -6.79
CA ASN A 197 -16.89 1.84 -6.42
C ASN A 197 -17.98 2.90 -6.25
N GLU A 198 -19.24 2.46 -6.17
CA GLU A 198 -20.39 3.35 -6.08
C GLU A 198 -20.34 4.29 -4.88
N ALA A 199 -20.01 3.77 -3.70
CA ALA A 199 -19.93 4.58 -2.48
C ALA A 199 -18.88 5.69 -2.58
N ASN A 200 -17.74 5.39 -3.20
CA ASN A 200 -16.69 6.38 -3.42
C ASN A 200 -17.07 7.42 -4.49
N ARG A 201 -17.83 7.03 -5.53
CA ARG A 201 -18.35 7.99 -6.49
C ARG A 201 -19.33 8.95 -5.83
N GLN A 202 -20.30 8.44 -5.07
CA GLN A 202 -21.25 9.25 -4.30
C GLN A 202 -20.57 10.20 -3.33
N LEU A 203 -19.50 9.76 -2.66
CA LEU A 203 -18.69 10.63 -1.80
C LEU A 203 -18.09 11.80 -2.59
N LEU A 204 -17.49 11.53 -3.75
CA LEU A 204 -16.88 12.55 -4.60
C LEU A 204 -17.92 13.54 -5.12
N ASP A 205 -19.08 13.05 -5.57
CA ASP A 205 -20.17 13.87 -6.06
C ASP A 205 -20.68 14.81 -4.96
N THR A 206 -20.89 14.30 -3.74
CA THR A 206 -21.26 15.12 -2.58
C THR A 206 -20.23 16.23 -2.32
N ARG A 207 -18.93 15.92 -2.31
CA ARG A 207 -17.88 16.91 -2.09
C ARG A 207 -17.78 17.94 -3.22
N ALA A 208 -18.09 17.54 -4.44
CA ALA A 208 -18.13 18.44 -5.58
C ALA A 208 -19.35 19.39 -5.50
N GLU A 209 -20.52 18.90 -5.13
CA GLU A 209 -21.74 19.70 -4.90
C GLU A 209 -21.56 20.72 -3.75
N GLU A 210 -20.80 20.34 -2.72
CA GLU A 210 -20.40 21.24 -1.62
C GLU A 210 -19.39 22.32 -2.06
N GLY A 211 -18.89 22.27 -3.30
CA GLY A 211 -17.90 23.21 -3.84
C GLY A 211 -16.49 23.04 -3.27
N ARG A 212 -16.18 21.90 -2.66
CA ARG A 212 -14.90 21.59 -2.00
C ARG A 212 -13.97 20.72 -2.82
N LEU A 213 -14.50 20.06 -3.82
CA LEU A 213 -13.78 19.20 -4.72
C LEU A 213 -14.07 19.59 -6.17
N THR A 214 -13.02 19.73 -6.96
CA THR A 214 -13.12 19.85 -8.40
C THR A 214 -12.59 18.59 -9.05
N ILE A 215 -13.42 17.90 -9.84
CA ILE A 215 -13.03 16.72 -10.57
C ILE A 215 -12.67 17.13 -12.00
N LEU A 216 -11.43 16.87 -12.39
CA LEU A 216 -10.91 17.09 -13.73
C LEU A 216 -10.66 15.75 -14.41
N LEU A 217 -11.52 15.42 -15.38
CA LEU A 217 -11.37 14.26 -16.24
C LEU A 217 -10.48 14.60 -17.44
N GLU A 218 -10.00 13.57 -18.16
CA GLU A 218 -9.09 13.72 -19.29
C GLU A 218 -7.91 14.66 -18.97
N SER A 219 -7.38 14.54 -17.75
CA SER A 219 -6.40 15.46 -17.19
C SER A 219 -5.17 14.75 -16.65
N GLN A 220 -4.04 15.42 -16.75
CA GLN A 220 -2.76 14.93 -16.20
C GLN A 220 -1.87 16.10 -15.78
N ILE A 221 -1.02 15.87 -14.78
CA ILE A 221 0.03 16.82 -14.41
C ILE A 221 1.17 16.66 -15.42
N THR A 222 1.71 17.78 -15.87
CA THR A 222 2.88 17.84 -16.77
C THR A 222 4.14 18.30 -16.05
N HIS A 223 3.99 19.15 -15.02
CA HIS A 223 5.11 19.62 -14.18
C HIS A 223 4.62 20.00 -12.78
N ILE A 224 5.43 19.72 -11.75
CA ILE A 224 5.18 20.13 -10.37
C ILE A 224 6.22 21.18 -9.97
N HIS A 225 5.75 22.38 -9.65
CA HIS A 225 6.57 23.47 -9.13
C HIS A 225 6.40 23.60 -7.60
N ALA A 226 7.17 24.47 -6.98
CA ALA A 226 7.12 24.67 -5.54
C ALA A 226 5.75 25.16 -5.04
N ASP A 227 5.08 26.04 -5.79
CA ASP A 227 3.84 26.74 -5.43
C ASP A 227 2.64 26.43 -6.34
N ARG A 228 2.84 25.72 -7.45
CA ARG A 228 1.82 25.40 -8.44
C ARG A 228 2.11 24.08 -9.14
N ILE A 229 1.17 23.66 -9.96
CA ILE A 229 1.34 22.58 -10.94
C ILE A 229 0.88 23.03 -12.33
N ASP A 230 1.56 22.54 -13.35
CA ASP A 230 1.09 22.63 -14.72
C ASP A 230 0.33 21.36 -15.06
N ILE A 231 -0.83 21.51 -15.66
CA ILE A 231 -1.71 20.41 -16.04
C ILE A 231 -2.11 20.53 -17.51
N ASP A 232 -2.40 19.41 -18.11
CA ASP A 232 -3.12 19.32 -19.38
C ASP A 232 -4.54 18.82 -19.09
N VAL A 233 -5.56 19.47 -19.59
CA VAL A 233 -6.96 19.05 -19.51
C VAL A 233 -7.53 19.01 -20.92
N ALA A 234 -7.77 17.81 -21.44
CA ALA A 234 -8.29 17.59 -22.78
C ALA A 234 -7.48 18.33 -23.88
N GLY A 235 -6.14 18.34 -23.77
CA GLY A 235 -5.23 19.01 -24.70
C GLY A 235 -5.06 20.52 -24.42
N GLN A 236 -5.61 21.05 -23.36
CA GLN A 236 -5.44 22.46 -22.96
C GLN A 236 -4.54 22.56 -21.73
N ALA A 237 -3.42 23.27 -21.89
CA ALA A 237 -2.51 23.58 -20.79
C ALA A 237 -3.16 24.59 -19.81
N ARG A 238 -3.03 24.32 -18.52
CA ARG A 238 -3.50 25.17 -17.42
C ARG A 238 -2.51 25.10 -16.26
N GLU A 239 -2.53 26.13 -15.41
CA GLU A 239 -1.82 26.15 -14.14
C GLU A 239 -2.83 26.14 -12.97
N LEU A 240 -2.49 25.43 -11.89
CA LEU A 240 -3.26 25.44 -10.64
C LEU A 240 -2.32 25.75 -9.48
N PRO A 241 -2.71 26.65 -8.54
CA PRO A 241 -2.03 26.75 -7.25
C PRO A 241 -1.98 25.38 -6.58
N ASN A 242 -0.88 25.10 -5.91
CA ASN A 242 -0.73 23.79 -5.30
C ASN A 242 0.29 23.77 -4.15
N ASP A 243 -0.16 23.33 -2.98
CA ASP A 243 0.68 23.09 -1.81
C ASP A 243 1.11 21.61 -1.73
N TYR A 244 0.23 20.66 -2.11
CA TYR A 244 0.50 19.22 -2.00
C TYR A 244 -0.06 18.44 -3.20
N VAL A 245 0.66 17.39 -3.58
CA VAL A 245 0.23 16.43 -4.62
C VAL A 245 0.19 15.02 -4.02
N PHE A 246 -0.97 14.37 -4.08
CA PHE A 246 -1.13 12.97 -3.70
C PHE A 246 -1.25 12.10 -4.95
N VAL A 247 -0.26 11.21 -5.17
CA VAL A 247 -0.20 10.34 -6.34
C VAL A 247 -0.83 8.98 -6.03
N CYS A 248 -2.06 8.77 -6.47
CA CYS A 248 -2.87 7.57 -6.21
C CYS A 248 -3.13 6.74 -7.47
N VAL A 249 -2.11 6.58 -8.33
CA VAL A 249 -2.20 5.87 -9.62
C VAL A 249 -1.91 4.36 -9.53
N GLY A 250 -1.99 3.81 -8.33
CA GLY A 250 -1.71 2.41 -8.03
C GLY A 250 -0.24 2.14 -7.74
N GLY A 251 0.08 0.88 -7.38
CA GLY A 251 1.43 0.42 -7.18
C GLY A 251 1.96 -0.36 -8.39
N GLN A 252 3.27 -0.43 -8.51
CA GLN A 252 3.92 -1.40 -9.39
C GLN A 252 3.94 -2.74 -8.66
N LEU A 253 3.41 -3.79 -9.29
CA LEU A 253 3.64 -5.14 -8.81
C LEU A 253 5.16 -5.40 -8.79
N PRO A 254 5.70 -6.10 -7.81
CA PRO A 254 7.13 -6.39 -7.72
C PRO A 254 7.57 -7.46 -8.75
N VAL A 255 7.11 -7.31 -10.01
CA VAL A 255 7.31 -8.28 -11.09
C VAL A 255 8.78 -8.45 -11.43
N ALA A 256 9.54 -7.35 -11.46
CA ALA A 256 10.98 -7.41 -11.70
C ALA A 256 11.66 -8.23 -10.60
N PHE A 257 11.46 -7.86 -9.36
CA PHE A 257 11.99 -8.57 -8.20
C PHE A 257 11.59 -10.06 -8.16
N LEU A 258 10.32 -10.39 -8.46
CA LEU A 258 9.87 -11.78 -8.50
C LEU A 258 10.56 -12.58 -9.64
N LYS A 259 10.78 -11.95 -10.79
CA LYS A 259 11.55 -12.57 -11.88
C LYS A 259 13.02 -12.77 -11.51
N ASP A 260 13.63 -11.80 -10.84
CA ASP A 260 15.00 -11.89 -10.33
C ASP A 260 15.16 -13.02 -9.29
N CYS A 261 14.07 -13.29 -8.54
CA CYS A 261 13.97 -14.48 -7.66
C CYS A 261 13.70 -15.80 -8.41
N GLY A 262 13.71 -15.81 -9.75
CA GLY A 262 13.46 -17.02 -10.57
C GLY A 262 11.99 -17.41 -10.68
N ILE A 263 11.04 -16.54 -10.31
CA ILE A 263 9.60 -16.84 -10.40
C ILE A 263 9.11 -16.53 -11.81
N HIS A 264 8.58 -17.56 -12.47
CA HIS A 264 7.93 -17.37 -13.78
C HIS A 264 6.58 -16.68 -13.62
N ILE A 265 6.39 -15.56 -14.33
CA ILE A 265 5.17 -14.75 -14.27
C ILE A 265 4.57 -14.64 -15.66
N GLU A 266 3.37 -15.19 -15.83
CA GLU A 266 2.54 -15.03 -17.02
C GLU A 266 1.48 -13.95 -16.80
N ARG A 267 1.30 -13.09 -17.79
CA ARG A 267 0.14 -12.20 -17.86
C ARG A 267 -0.99 -12.91 -18.60
N LYS A 268 -2.04 -13.25 -17.89
CA LYS A 268 -3.29 -13.71 -18.52
C LYS A 268 -4.21 -12.50 -18.64
N PHE A 269 -4.58 -12.15 -19.86
CA PHE A 269 -5.68 -11.23 -20.13
C PHE A 269 -6.94 -12.11 -20.15
N GLY A 270 -7.79 -11.99 -19.13
CA GLY A 270 -9.08 -12.64 -19.14
C GLY A 270 -9.89 -12.08 -20.29
N GLU A 271 -10.39 -12.91 -21.17
CA GLU A 271 -11.54 -12.55 -21.99
C GLU A 271 -12.74 -12.39 -21.07
N ALA A 272 -13.46 -11.26 -21.22
CA ALA A 272 -14.64 -10.92 -20.45
C ALA A 272 -15.81 -11.84 -20.78
#